data_040f0bbb8b607ebb41b9e82af3e9d108
#
_entry.id   040f0bbb8b607ebb41b9e82af3e9d108
#
_cell.length_a   1.000
_cell.length_b   1.000
_cell.length_c   1.000
_cell.angle_alpha   90.00
_cell.angle_beta   90.00
_cell.angle_gamma   90.00
#
_symmetry.space_group_name_H-M   'P 1'
#
loop_
_entity.id
_entity.type
_entity.pdbx_description
1 polymer ?
#
loop_
_entity_poly.entity_id
_entity_poly.type
_entity_poly.pdbx_seq_one_letter_code
_entity_poly.pdbx_strand_id
1 'polypeptide(L)'
;FMAWIELAAADIQQKISSDEYEAITEASLPDGVTGPEIVTAEIGRTVAMVRGYVAANAQNVLGSGETIPDELSDAALCVLRHKVFTRIPGMKRLLDEGRVREYDDALRQLKDVAVGRFKLVAAATPAEDQAGGGTVQVIAPSRTARESRATMNGGGLL
;
A
#
# COMPACT_ATOMS: atom_id res chain seq x y z
N PHE A 1 -16.67 -3.59 3.83
CA PHE A 1 -15.66 -2.61 4.29
C PHE A 1 -14.32 -3.27 4.22
N MET A 2 -13.49 -2.84 3.30
CA MET A 2 -12.10 -3.28 3.27
C MET A 2 -11.29 -2.39 4.19
N ALA A 3 -10.69 -3.02 5.17
CA ALA A 3 -9.84 -2.34 6.12
C ALA A 3 -8.40 -2.36 5.61
N TRP A 4 -7.70 -1.29 5.85
CA TRP A 4 -6.25 -1.30 5.85
C TRP A 4 -5.81 -1.72 7.24
N ILE A 5 -4.97 -2.73 7.31
CA ILE A 5 -4.55 -3.34 8.56
C ILE A 5 -3.06 -3.12 8.80
N GLU A 6 -2.68 -3.11 10.05
CA GLU A 6 -1.30 -3.13 10.50
C GLU A 6 -0.87 -4.57 10.73
N LEU A 7 0.30 -4.96 10.25
CA LEU A 7 0.85 -6.29 10.52
C LEU A 7 1.57 -6.29 11.87
N ALA A 8 1.10 -7.12 12.80
CA ALA A 8 1.75 -7.34 14.08
C ALA A 8 2.70 -8.54 14.04
N ALA A 9 3.68 -8.56 14.95
CA ALA A 9 4.62 -9.69 15.06
C ALA A 9 3.91 -11.03 15.37
N ALA A 10 2.79 -10.98 16.08
CA ALA A 10 1.99 -12.17 16.38
C ALA A 10 1.30 -12.77 15.15
N ASP A 11 1.05 -11.99 14.11
CA ASP A 11 0.32 -12.46 12.91
C ASP A 11 1.09 -13.52 12.14
N ILE A 12 2.41 -13.59 12.28
CA ILE A 12 3.23 -14.65 11.67
C ILE A 12 2.79 -16.04 12.13
N GLN A 13 2.22 -16.17 13.33
CA GLN A 13 1.72 -17.44 13.88
C GLN A 13 0.60 -18.06 13.02
N GLN A 14 -0.06 -17.26 12.19
CA GLN A 14 -1.07 -17.78 11.25
C GLN A 14 -0.44 -18.66 10.15
N LYS A 15 0.87 -18.54 9.93
CA LYS A 15 1.60 -19.23 8.85
C LYS A 15 2.69 -20.18 9.32
N ILE A 16 2.88 -20.31 10.63
CA ILE A 16 3.91 -21.16 11.24
C ILE A 16 3.32 -21.95 12.41
N SER A 17 3.98 -23.05 12.78
CA SER A 17 3.61 -23.82 13.97
C SER A 17 4.06 -23.13 15.26
N SER A 18 3.52 -23.58 16.39
CA SER A 18 3.93 -23.10 17.72
C SER A 18 5.41 -23.35 17.99
N ASP A 19 5.91 -24.50 17.60
CA ASP A 19 7.33 -24.89 17.80
C ASP A 19 8.26 -24.01 16.93
N GLU A 20 7.84 -23.66 15.72
CA GLU A 20 8.57 -22.73 14.86
C GLU A 20 8.58 -21.30 15.43
N TYR A 21 7.45 -20.88 16.01
CA TYR A 21 7.36 -19.58 16.67
C TYR A 21 8.25 -19.50 17.91
N GLU A 22 8.29 -20.57 18.73
CA GLU A 22 9.19 -20.67 19.88
C GLU A 22 10.65 -20.62 19.42
N ALA A 23 11.00 -21.38 18.39
CA ALA A 23 12.35 -21.37 17.81
C ALA A 23 12.75 -19.97 17.28
N ILE A 24 11.82 -19.20 16.72
CA ILE A 24 12.08 -17.80 16.35
C ILE A 24 12.33 -16.96 17.60
N THR A 25 11.49 -17.10 18.62
CA THR A 25 11.57 -16.29 19.83
C THR A 25 12.90 -16.51 20.58
N GLU A 26 13.41 -17.75 20.58
CA GLU A 26 14.67 -18.12 21.22
C GLU A 26 15.90 -17.86 20.33
N ALA A 27 15.71 -17.58 19.05
CA ALA A 27 16.82 -17.38 18.11
C ALA A 27 17.62 -16.11 18.49
N SER A 28 18.94 -16.27 18.48
CA SER A 28 19.90 -15.18 18.60
C SER A 28 21.01 -15.35 17.56
N LEU A 29 21.30 -14.28 16.85
CA LEU A 29 22.37 -14.25 15.87
C LEU A 29 23.73 -13.92 16.55
N PRO A 30 24.85 -14.26 15.89
CA PRO A 30 26.19 -13.98 16.42
C PRO A 30 26.46 -12.49 16.65
N ASP A 31 25.75 -11.59 15.96
CA ASP A 31 25.82 -10.14 16.11
C ASP A 31 24.95 -9.59 17.25
N GLY A 32 24.28 -10.49 18.01
CA GLY A 32 23.42 -10.14 19.13
C GLY A 32 21.99 -9.76 18.76
N VAL A 33 21.62 -9.81 17.46
CA VAL A 33 20.25 -9.57 17.03
C VAL A 33 19.37 -10.77 17.39
N THR A 34 18.25 -10.51 18.03
CA THR A 34 17.28 -11.51 18.45
C THR A 34 16.27 -11.85 17.37
N GLY A 35 15.64 -13.04 17.46
CA GLY A 35 14.59 -13.45 16.51
C GLY A 35 13.40 -12.47 16.46
N PRO A 36 12.86 -11.98 17.58
CA PRO A 36 11.82 -10.96 17.57
C PRO A 36 12.21 -9.64 16.87
N GLU A 37 13.46 -9.21 17.01
CA GLU A 37 13.98 -8.03 16.29
C GLU A 37 14.05 -8.29 14.79
N ILE A 38 14.40 -9.51 14.37
CA ILE A 38 14.36 -9.92 12.97
C ILE A 38 12.94 -9.86 12.43
N VAL A 39 11.97 -10.43 13.16
CA VAL A 39 10.55 -10.40 12.75
C VAL A 39 10.07 -8.96 12.57
N THR A 40 10.34 -8.09 13.54
CA THR A 40 9.95 -6.67 13.48
C THR A 40 10.56 -5.96 12.27
N ALA A 41 11.85 -6.17 12.01
CA ALA A 41 12.54 -5.60 10.86
C ALA A 41 11.98 -6.12 9.52
N GLU A 42 11.67 -7.41 9.44
CA GLU A 42 11.11 -8.00 8.21
C GLU A 42 9.64 -7.62 7.99
N ILE A 43 8.87 -7.34 9.05
CA ILE A 43 7.52 -6.74 8.93
C ILE A 43 7.63 -5.40 8.21
N GLY A 44 8.45 -4.48 8.68
CA GLY A 44 8.61 -3.17 8.04
C GLY A 44 9.01 -3.29 6.56
N ARG A 45 9.93 -4.19 6.23
CA ARG A 45 10.34 -4.44 4.84
C ARG A 45 9.24 -5.06 4.00
N THR A 46 8.43 -5.95 4.58
CA THR A 46 7.32 -6.60 3.89
C THR A 46 6.20 -5.60 3.63
N VAL A 47 5.84 -4.79 4.63
CA VAL A 47 4.86 -3.71 4.49
C VAL A 47 5.30 -2.73 3.39
N ALA A 48 6.54 -2.25 3.44
CA ALA A 48 7.08 -1.35 2.41
C ALA A 48 7.02 -1.97 1.01
N MET A 49 7.34 -3.27 0.88
CA MET A 49 7.25 -3.98 -0.39
C MET A 49 5.81 -4.09 -0.90
N VAL A 50 4.86 -4.50 -0.07
CA VAL A 50 3.43 -4.59 -0.43
C VAL A 50 2.89 -3.23 -0.85
N ARG A 51 3.17 -2.19 -0.07
CA ARG A 51 2.78 -0.81 -0.41
C ARG A 51 3.39 -0.34 -1.73
N GLY A 52 4.63 -0.73 -2.03
CA GLY A 52 5.26 -0.44 -3.32
C GLY A 52 4.52 -1.08 -4.50
N TYR A 53 4.09 -2.33 -4.38
CA TYR A 53 3.27 -2.98 -5.41
C TYR A 53 1.89 -2.33 -5.56
N VAL A 54 1.25 -1.94 -4.44
CA VAL A 54 -0.04 -1.23 -4.48
C VAL A 54 0.11 0.13 -5.15
N ALA A 55 1.14 0.89 -4.80
CA ALA A 55 1.42 2.22 -5.36
C ALA A 55 1.81 2.20 -6.84
N ALA A 56 2.36 1.08 -7.33
CA ALA A 56 2.73 0.92 -8.74
C ALA A 56 1.52 1.03 -9.69
N ASN A 57 0.32 0.72 -9.21
CA ASN A 57 -0.92 0.96 -9.94
C ASN A 57 -1.53 2.31 -9.51
N ALA A 58 -1.51 3.29 -10.40
CA ALA A 58 -2.02 4.64 -10.15
C ALA A 58 -3.52 4.71 -9.80
N GLN A 59 -4.28 3.63 -10.03
CA GLN A 59 -5.70 3.55 -9.64
C GLN A 59 -5.90 3.21 -8.16
N ASN A 60 -4.88 2.71 -7.49
CA ASN A 60 -4.94 2.36 -6.09
C ASN A 60 -4.63 3.58 -5.21
N VAL A 61 -5.41 3.73 -4.16
CA VAL A 61 -5.17 4.74 -3.13
C VAL A 61 -4.52 4.07 -1.94
N LEU A 62 -3.40 4.59 -1.48
CA LEU A 62 -2.71 4.08 -0.31
C LEU A 62 -3.44 4.49 0.97
N GLY A 63 -3.63 3.55 1.89
CA GLY A 63 -4.08 3.83 3.24
C GLY A 63 -3.01 4.58 4.06
N SER A 64 -3.41 5.10 5.20
CA SER A 64 -2.55 5.86 6.10
C SER A 64 -1.48 4.99 6.76
N GLY A 65 -0.38 5.59 7.18
CA GLY A 65 0.67 4.95 7.96
C GLY A 65 1.33 3.76 7.26
N GLU A 66 1.72 2.78 8.04
CA GLU A 66 2.36 1.52 7.60
C GLU A 66 1.34 0.38 7.46
N THR A 67 0.13 0.68 7.04
CA THR A 67 -0.93 -0.30 6.84
C THR A 67 -0.89 -0.91 5.44
N ILE A 68 -1.43 -2.11 5.29
CA ILE A 68 -1.62 -2.82 4.03
C ILE A 68 -3.10 -3.17 3.82
N PRO A 69 -3.55 -3.39 2.58
CA PRO A 69 -4.89 -3.90 2.35
C PRO A 69 -5.08 -5.27 3.01
N ASP A 70 -6.18 -5.47 3.72
CA ASP A 70 -6.51 -6.75 4.35
C ASP A 70 -6.51 -7.92 3.35
N GLU A 71 -6.94 -7.67 2.11
CA GLU A 71 -6.90 -8.65 1.00
C GLU A 71 -5.50 -9.18 0.69
N LEU A 72 -4.45 -8.44 1.03
CA LEU A 72 -3.07 -8.81 0.79
C LEU A 72 -2.37 -9.32 2.06
N SER A 73 -3.08 -9.41 3.18
CA SER A 73 -2.52 -9.87 4.45
C SER A 73 -1.93 -11.27 4.36
N ASP A 74 -2.64 -12.19 3.73
CA ASP A 74 -2.19 -13.56 3.54
C ASP A 74 -0.92 -13.64 2.69
N ALA A 75 -0.87 -12.91 1.59
CA ALA A 75 0.32 -12.82 0.74
C ALA A 75 1.49 -12.17 1.48
N ALA A 76 1.24 -11.11 2.25
CA ALA A 76 2.24 -10.45 3.08
C ALA A 76 2.83 -11.40 4.13
N LEU A 77 1.99 -12.21 4.79
CA LEU A 77 2.43 -13.19 5.79
C LEU A 77 3.24 -14.34 5.17
N CYS A 78 2.91 -14.81 3.96
CA CYS A 78 3.72 -15.79 3.22
C CYS A 78 5.12 -15.23 2.91
N VAL A 79 5.19 -13.97 2.47
CA VAL A 79 6.45 -13.28 2.21
C VAL A 79 7.25 -13.07 3.49
N LEU A 80 6.58 -12.62 4.56
CA LEU A 80 7.20 -12.41 5.87
C LEU A 80 7.83 -13.71 6.40
N ARG A 81 7.07 -14.83 6.40
CA ARG A 81 7.58 -16.14 6.81
C ARG A 81 8.83 -16.53 6.02
N HIS A 82 8.80 -16.42 4.71
CA HIS A 82 9.92 -16.77 3.85
C HIS A 82 11.18 -15.95 4.21
N LYS A 83 11.03 -14.65 4.41
CA LYS A 83 12.15 -13.77 4.77
C LYS A 83 12.72 -14.09 6.15
N VAL A 84 11.85 -14.30 7.15
CA VAL A 84 12.26 -14.64 8.52
C VAL A 84 13.02 -15.98 8.53
N PHE A 85 12.48 -17.01 7.88
CA PHE A 85 13.12 -18.34 7.82
C PHE A 85 14.44 -18.32 7.06
N THR A 86 14.56 -17.49 6.04
CA THR A 86 15.82 -17.34 5.29
C THR A 86 16.89 -16.65 6.13
N ARG A 87 16.48 -15.72 7.02
CA ARG A 87 17.41 -14.91 7.81
C ARG A 87 17.88 -15.59 9.09
N ILE A 88 17.04 -16.42 9.72
CA ILE A 88 17.39 -17.11 10.95
C ILE A 88 18.17 -18.39 10.61
N PRO A 89 19.40 -18.55 11.14
CA PRO A 89 20.21 -19.75 10.94
C PRO A 89 19.44 -21.02 11.35
N GLY A 90 19.53 -22.06 10.53
CA GLY A 90 18.87 -23.34 10.78
C GLY A 90 17.39 -23.40 10.42
N MET A 91 16.67 -22.28 10.24
CA MET A 91 15.27 -22.29 9.84
C MET A 91 15.06 -22.41 8.33
N LYS A 92 16.06 -22.09 7.53
CA LYS A 92 15.97 -22.20 6.06
C LYS A 92 15.58 -23.61 5.59
N ARG A 93 15.97 -24.65 6.32
CA ARG A 93 15.59 -26.05 6.05
C ARG A 93 14.09 -26.32 6.16
N LEU A 94 13.34 -25.43 6.83
CA LEU A 94 11.88 -25.53 7.00
C LEU A 94 11.14 -24.96 5.79
N LEU A 95 11.83 -24.33 4.86
CA LEU A 95 11.26 -23.88 3.58
C LEU A 95 11.17 -25.09 2.64
N ASP A 96 10.13 -25.89 2.82
CA ASP A 96 9.77 -26.97 1.91
C ASP A 96 9.23 -26.43 0.57
N GLU A 97 9.03 -27.31 -0.39
CA GLU A 97 8.54 -26.97 -1.72
C GLU A 97 7.15 -26.29 -1.67
N GLY A 98 6.28 -26.70 -0.75
CA GLY A 98 4.95 -26.11 -0.56
C GLY A 98 5.06 -24.66 -0.14
N ARG A 99 5.89 -24.36 0.84
CA ARG A 99 6.13 -23.00 1.36
C ARG A 99 6.80 -22.09 0.34
N VAL A 100 7.69 -22.64 -0.47
CA VAL A 100 8.32 -21.89 -1.58
C VAL A 100 7.27 -21.56 -2.65
N ARG A 101 6.38 -22.47 -2.99
CA ARG A 101 5.27 -22.20 -3.92
C ARG A 101 4.32 -21.14 -3.37
N GLU A 102 3.95 -21.20 -2.09
CA GLU A 102 3.12 -20.16 -1.47
C GLU A 102 3.77 -18.78 -1.54
N TYR A 103 5.08 -18.71 -1.34
CA TYR A 103 5.84 -17.46 -1.51
C TYR A 103 5.82 -16.96 -2.96
N ASP A 104 6.01 -17.84 -3.94
CA ASP A 104 5.98 -17.48 -5.35
C ASP A 104 4.57 -17.02 -5.79
N ASP A 105 3.52 -17.67 -5.29
CA ASP A 105 2.14 -17.30 -5.54
C ASP A 105 1.80 -15.93 -4.90
N ALA A 106 2.28 -15.69 -3.68
CA ALA A 106 2.15 -14.39 -3.03
C ALA A 106 2.82 -13.27 -3.85
N LEU A 107 4.03 -13.49 -4.34
CA LEU A 107 4.72 -12.54 -5.22
C LEU A 107 3.97 -12.33 -6.55
N ARG A 108 3.37 -13.37 -7.11
CA ARG A 108 2.55 -13.27 -8.32
C ARG A 108 1.32 -12.41 -8.07
N GLN A 109 0.62 -12.65 -6.94
CA GLN A 109 -0.54 -11.83 -6.54
C GLN A 109 -0.16 -10.35 -6.40
N LEU A 110 0.96 -10.04 -5.73
CA LEU A 110 1.45 -8.66 -5.59
C LEU A 110 1.77 -8.02 -6.95
N LYS A 111 2.38 -8.77 -7.88
CA LYS A 111 2.62 -8.30 -9.25
C LYS A 111 1.32 -8.04 -10.01
N ASP A 112 0.30 -8.88 -9.82
CA ASP A 112 -1.01 -8.71 -10.44
C ASP A 112 -1.74 -7.46 -9.91
N VAL A 113 -1.55 -7.10 -8.63
CA VAL A 113 -2.00 -5.81 -8.08
C VAL A 113 -1.31 -4.65 -8.78
N ALA A 114 0.00 -4.70 -8.93
CA ALA A 114 0.79 -3.63 -9.56
C ALA A 114 0.39 -3.36 -11.00
N VAL A 115 0.05 -4.40 -11.77
CA VAL A 115 -0.38 -4.26 -13.17
C VAL A 115 -1.90 -4.10 -13.33
N GLY A 116 -2.65 -4.06 -12.23
CA GLY A 116 -4.11 -3.87 -12.23
C GLY A 116 -4.95 -5.09 -12.61
N ARG A 117 -4.35 -6.29 -12.64
CA ARG A 117 -5.08 -7.55 -12.85
C ARG A 117 -5.86 -7.96 -11.61
N PHE A 118 -5.30 -7.73 -10.44
CA PHE A 118 -5.97 -7.88 -9.16
C PHE A 118 -6.42 -6.50 -8.69
N LYS A 119 -7.74 -6.29 -8.61
CA LYS A 119 -8.31 -5.02 -8.18
C LYS A 119 -8.52 -5.02 -6.68
N LEU A 120 -7.90 -4.07 -6.01
CA LEU A 120 -8.17 -3.78 -4.61
C LEU A 120 -9.47 -2.99 -4.49
N VAL A 121 -10.28 -3.30 -3.49
CA VAL A 121 -11.42 -2.43 -3.17
C VAL A 121 -10.86 -1.18 -2.48
N ALA A 122 -11.16 -0.01 -3.05
CA ALA A 122 -10.68 1.26 -2.53
C ALA A 122 -11.04 1.40 -1.04
N ALA A 123 -10.04 1.74 -0.23
CA ALA A 123 -10.30 2.13 1.14
C ALA A 123 -11.25 3.31 1.15
N ALA A 124 -12.31 3.24 1.96
CA ALA A 124 -13.13 4.42 2.21
C ALA A 124 -12.20 5.51 2.77
N THR A 125 -12.09 6.62 2.07
CA THR A 125 -11.35 7.79 2.57
C THR A 125 -11.93 8.14 3.93
N PRO A 126 -11.15 8.23 5.01
CA PRO A 126 -11.67 8.70 6.28
C PRO A 126 -12.30 10.06 6.07
N ALA A 127 -13.53 10.24 6.54
CA ALA A 127 -14.30 11.48 6.33
C ALA A 127 -13.69 12.72 7.03
N GLU A 128 -12.53 12.59 7.64
CA GLU A 128 -11.91 13.65 8.44
C GLU A 128 -11.11 14.68 7.63
N ASP A 129 -10.76 14.40 6.37
CA ASP A 129 -9.99 15.36 5.57
C ASP A 129 -10.84 16.33 4.73
N GLN A 130 -12.16 16.30 4.88
CA GLN A 130 -13.04 17.25 4.18
C GLN A 130 -13.36 18.54 4.97
N ALA A 131 -12.81 18.71 6.16
CA ALA A 131 -13.00 19.95 6.94
C ALA A 131 -12.13 21.14 6.48
N GLY A 132 -11.37 20.97 5.40
CA GLY A 132 -10.51 22.00 4.80
C GLY A 132 -10.91 22.42 3.38
N GLY A 133 -12.13 22.13 2.95
CA GLY A 133 -12.64 22.52 1.64
C GLY A 133 -12.82 24.03 1.53
N GLY A 134 -11.74 24.75 1.35
CA GLY A 134 -11.80 26.11 0.81
C GLY A 134 -12.46 26.01 -0.57
N THR A 135 -13.68 26.56 -0.66
CA THR A 135 -14.38 26.74 -1.92
C THR A 135 -13.49 27.56 -2.83
N VAL A 136 -12.82 26.93 -3.77
CA VAL A 136 -12.20 27.65 -4.87
C VAL A 136 -13.33 28.15 -5.73
N GLN A 137 -13.75 29.38 -5.45
CA GLN A 137 -14.65 30.13 -6.30
C GLN A 137 -13.87 30.39 -7.60
N VAL A 138 -14.12 29.58 -8.61
CA VAL A 138 -13.70 29.90 -9.97
C VAL A 138 -14.49 31.11 -10.39
N ILE A 139 -13.88 32.28 -10.23
CA ILE A 139 -14.40 33.53 -10.82
C ILE A 139 -14.19 33.39 -12.31
N ALA A 140 -15.24 32.99 -13.02
CA ALA A 140 -15.26 33.07 -14.46
C ALA A 140 -15.07 34.56 -14.85
N PRO A 141 -14.13 34.86 -15.75
CA PRO A 141 -13.99 36.25 -16.22
C PRO A 141 -15.30 36.64 -16.93
N SER A 142 -15.99 37.61 -16.36
CA SER A 142 -17.14 38.22 -17.01
C SER A 142 -16.68 38.78 -18.35
N ARG A 143 -17.18 38.23 -19.45
CA ARG A 143 -17.09 38.86 -20.77
C ARG A 143 -17.83 40.17 -20.69
N THR A 144 -17.12 41.25 -20.47
CA THR A 144 -17.62 42.58 -20.74
C THR A 144 -17.98 42.63 -22.22
N ALA A 145 -19.28 42.73 -22.46
CA ALA A 145 -19.84 43.01 -23.76
C ALA A 145 -19.18 44.30 -24.27
N ARG A 146 -18.42 44.19 -25.35
CA ARG A 146 -17.87 45.30 -26.06
C ARG A 146 -19.04 45.88 -26.85
N GLU A 147 -19.67 46.89 -26.29
CA GLU A 147 -20.65 47.71 -27.00
C GLU A 147 -19.97 48.28 -28.23
N SER A 148 -20.46 47.87 -29.39
CA SER A 148 -20.14 48.42 -30.68
C SER A 148 -20.78 49.82 -30.74
N ARG A 149 -20.01 50.83 -30.53
CA ARG A 149 -20.43 52.21 -30.83
C ARG A 149 -20.41 52.38 -32.35
N ALA A 150 -21.55 52.15 -32.95
CA ALA A 150 -21.82 52.64 -34.29
C ALA A 150 -21.98 54.16 -34.24
N THR A 151 -20.94 54.86 -34.59
CA THR A 151 -21.05 56.28 -34.91
C THR A 151 -21.64 56.42 -36.31
N MET A 152 -22.93 56.68 -36.34
CA MET A 152 -23.55 57.33 -37.51
C MET A 152 -22.90 58.67 -37.67
N ASN A 153 -22.19 58.90 -38.73
CA ASN A 153 -21.84 60.18 -39.21
C ASN A 153 -22.63 60.43 -40.47
N GLY A 154 -23.80 61.05 -40.26
CA GLY A 154 -24.57 61.68 -41.33
C GLY A 154 -24.14 63.11 -41.48
N GLY A 155 -24.04 63.54 -42.62
CA GLY A 155 -23.83 64.90 -43.02
C GLY A 155 -23.33 64.90 -44.44
N GLY A 156 -24.04 65.22 -45.38
CA GLY A 156 -24.89 66.28 -45.75
C GLY A 156 -24.16 67.34 -46.48
N LEU A 157 -24.59 67.45 -47.68
CA LEU A 157 -24.64 68.69 -48.44
C LEU A 157 -23.46 69.14 -49.27
N LEU A 158 -23.80 69.23 -50.48
CA LEU A 158 -23.55 70.11 -51.67
C LEU A 158 -22.66 69.50 -52.70
#